data_51e89a73cd3578e110526702d027d118
#
_entry.id   51e89a73cd3578e110526702d027d118
#
_cell.length_a   1.000
_cell.length_b   1.000
_cell.length_c   1.000
_cell.angle_alpha   90.00
_cell.angle_beta   90.00
_cell.angle_gamma   90.00
#
_symmetry.space_group_name_H-M   'P 1'
#
loop_
_entity.id
_entity.type
_entity.pdbx_description
1 polymer ?
#
loop_
_entity_poly.entity_id
_entity_poly.type
_entity_poly.pdbx_seq_one_letter_code
_entity_poly.pdbx_strand_id
1 'polypeptide(L)'
;MRFRDGIFISESHYLVSLLETVQYDTIYHEHLRYYSVTALKYLLESHGLEIIHVKKIPTHGGSVRVYAAKKGKRTVRPTVQQVLNAEKTQISDGSLRRFRDKVVQSKTGLHALLNDIKKRGEKVYAVGAPSRASTLINYVGLDDGIIDCVLEIQGSYKIGKYVPGTTIPVLEESKLVTDQPAYALLLSWHIASELIPKLTAKGFRGKFIVPLPNPRIVSSATEVSHVEAAAA
;
A
#
# COMPACT_ATOMS: atom_id res chain seq x y z
N MET A 1 -36.83 3.21 2.56
CA MET A 1 -37.03 2.14 1.56
C MET A 1 -36.65 0.80 2.18
N ARG A 2 -37.58 -0.17 2.34
CA ARG A 2 -37.29 -1.48 2.95
C ARG A 2 -37.03 -2.49 1.83
N PHE A 3 -35.77 -2.75 1.51
CA PHE A 3 -35.43 -3.86 0.62
C PHE A 3 -35.66 -5.20 1.35
N ARG A 4 -36.60 -6.01 0.90
CA ARG A 4 -36.89 -7.31 1.52
C ARG A 4 -35.84 -8.35 1.20
N ASP A 5 -35.22 -8.32 0.03
CA ASP A 5 -34.32 -9.36 -0.50
C ASP A 5 -33.02 -8.81 -1.11
N GLY A 6 -32.63 -7.60 -0.72
CA GLY A 6 -31.42 -6.95 -1.19
C GLY A 6 -30.14 -7.61 -0.65
N ILE A 7 -29.04 -7.43 -1.40
CA ILE A 7 -27.69 -7.78 -0.96
C ILE A 7 -26.94 -6.47 -0.68
N PHE A 8 -26.34 -6.36 0.50
CA PHE A 8 -25.41 -5.32 0.85
C PHE A 8 -24.00 -5.76 0.44
N ILE A 9 -23.29 -4.92 -0.29
CA ILE A 9 -21.92 -5.17 -0.72
C ILE A 9 -21.04 -4.07 -0.15
N SER A 10 -19.97 -4.45 0.54
CA SER A 10 -18.95 -3.54 1.04
C SER A 10 -17.56 -4.03 0.65
N GLU A 11 -16.70 -3.12 0.24
CA GLU A 11 -15.28 -3.36 0.01
C GLU A 11 -14.48 -2.44 0.93
N SER A 12 -13.49 -2.99 1.61
CA SER A 12 -12.62 -2.29 2.53
C SER A 12 -11.21 -2.83 2.49
N HIS A 13 -10.27 -2.02 2.93
CA HIS A 13 -8.89 -2.44 3.16
C HIS A 13 -8.87 -3.66 4.08
N TYR A 14 -8.10 -4.69 3.71
CA TYR A 14 -8.08 -5.94 4.46
C TYR A 14 -6.92 -5.95 5.46
N LEU A 15 -7.25 -6.08 6.75
CA LEU A 15 -6.26 -6.07 7.82
C LEU A 15 -5.17 -7.14 7.63
N VAL A 16 -5.54 -8.34 7.18
CA VAL A 16 -4.56 -9.42 6.95
C VAL A 16 -3.55 -9.01 5.89
N SER A 17 -4.01 -8.47 4.75
CA SER A 17 -3.11 -7.99 3.70
C SER A 17 -2.19 -6.88 4.18
N LEU A 18 -2.71 -5.95 5.00
CA LEU A 18 -1.90 -4.89 5.62
C LEU A 18 -0.77 -5.47 6.49
N LEU A 19 -1.07 -6.49 7.31
CA LEU A 19 -0.09 -7.14 8.18
C LEU A 19 0.97 -7.92 7.38
N GLU A 20 0.53 -8.67 6.36
CA GLU A 20 1.40 -9.50 5.52
C GLU A 20 2.38 -8.68 4.69
N THR A 21 1.90 -7.59 4.09
CA THR A 21 2.69 -6.73 3.20
C THR A 21 3.24 -5.47 3.88
N VAL A 22 3.12 -5.39 5.21
CA VAL A 22 3.70 -4.31 6.04
C VAL A 22 3.26 -2.91 5.59
N GLN A 23 1.97 -2.73 5.27
CA GLN A 23 1.43 -1.48 4.72
C GLN A 23 1.16 -0.43 5.81
N TYR A 24 2.14 -0.11 6.65
CA TYR A 24 1.99 0.94 7.67
C TYR A 24 1.77 2.34 7.06
N ASP A 25 2.20 2.54 5.83
CA ASP A 25 2.01 3.77 5.07
C ASP A 25 0.54 4.08 4.75
N THR A 26 -0.35 3.09 4.86
CA THR A 26 -1.80 3.32 4.74
C THR A 26 -2.44 3.91 5.99
N ILE A 27 -1.68 4.03 7.10
CA ILE A 27 -2.19 4.57 8.37
C ILE A 27 -2.12 6.10 8.33
N TYR A 28 -3.16 6.70 7.78
CA TYR A 28 -3.35 8.15 7.68
C TYR A 28 -4.83 8.53 7.84
N HIS A 29 -5.12 9.83 7.93
CA HIS A 29 -6.40 10.39 8.38
C HIS A 29 -7.64 9.95 7.57
N GLU A 30 -7.51 9.52 6.32
CA GLU A 30 -8.64 9.03 5.51
C GLU A 30 -9.01 7.58 5.83
N HIS A 31 -8.06 6.77 6.36
CA HIS A 31 -8.28 5.37 6.71
C HIS A 31 -8.56 5.20 8.20
N LEU A 32 -9.79 5.45 8.61
CA LEU A 32 -10.20 5.43 10.03
C LEU A 32 -10.34 4.02 10.59
N ARG A 33 -10.47 2.98 9.77
CA ARG A 33 -10.73 1.60 10.18
C ARG A 33 -10.03 0.62 9.25
N TYR A 34 -9.51 -0.45 9.85
CA TYR A 34 -8.90 -1.58 9.14
C TYR A 34 -9.67 -2.83 9.52
N TYR A 35 -10.41 -3.40 8.56
CA TYR A 35 -11.34 -4.48 8.86
C TYR A 35 -10.72 -5.85 8.61
N SER A 36 -11.01 -6.79 9.55
CA SER A 36 -11.02 -8.22 9.29
C SER A 36 -12.45 -8.66 8.93
N VAL A 37 -12.60 -9.83 8.33
CA VAL A 37 -13.92 -10.42 8.08
C VAL A 37 -14.60 -10.77 9.42
N THR A 38 -13.81 -11.17 10.42
CA THR A 38 -14.29 -11.41 11.79
C THR A 38 -14.95 -10.16 12.38
N ALA A 39 -14.30 -8.99 12.27
CA ALA A 39 -14.86 -7.73 12.75
C ALA A 39 -16.10 -7.30 11.94
N LEU A 40 -16.05 -7.45 10.61
CA LEU A 40 -17.20 -7.16 9.74
C LEU A 40 -18.37 -8.07 10.03
N LYS A 41 -18.12 -9.35 10.33
CA LYS A 41 -19.17 -10.32 10.72
C LYS A 41 -19.89 -9.83 11.97
N TYR A 42 -19.13 -9.49 13.03
CA TYR A 42 -19.70 -8.96 14.27
C TYR A 42 -20.54 -7.69 14.02
N LEU A 43 -19.97 -6.73 13.27
CA LEU A 43 -20.65 -5.48 12.94
C LEU A 43 -21.95 -5.71 12.18
N LEU A 44 -21.94 -6.54 11.14
CA LEU A 44 -23.12 -6.77 10.30
C LEU A 44 -24.19 -7.58 11.03
N GLU A 45 -23.79 -8.58 11.82
CA GLU A 45 -24.72 -9.39 12.63
C GLU A 45 -25.43 -8.57 13.70
N SER A 46 -24.76 -7.58 14.33
CA SER A 46 -25.40 -6.66 15.28
C SER A 46 -26.50 -5.80 14.65
N HIS A 47 -26.51 -5.68 13.32
CA HIS A 47 -27.55 -5.00 12.54
C HIS A 47 -28.50 -5.93 11.80
N GLY A 48 -28.55 -7.22 12.16
CA GLY A 48 -29.45 -8.21 11.58
C GLY A 48 -29.07 -8.66 10.16
N LEU A 49 -27.82 -8.42 9.75
CA LEU A 49 -27.26 -8.89 8.49
C LEU A 49 -26.35 -10.10 8.72
N GLU A 50 -26.24 -10.94 7.70
CA GLU A 50 -25.36 -12.13 7.69
C GLU A 50 -24.46 -12.08 6.46
N ILE A 51 -23.16 -12.28 6.65
CA ILE A 51 -22.21 -12.38 5.52
C ILE A 51 -22.48 -13.70 4.80
N ILE A 52 -22.83 -13.61 3.53
CA ILE A 52 -23.15 -14.75 2.67
C ILE A 52 -22.03 -15.15 1.72
N HIS A 53 -21.09 -14.24 1.45
CA HIS A 53 -19.91 -14.48 0.61
C HIS A 53 -18.81 -13.48 0.91
N VAL A 54 -17.57 -13.92 0.76
CA VAL A 54 -16.35 -13.10 0.88
C VAL A 54 -15.47 -13.30 -0.34
N LYS A 55 -14.88 -12.22 -0.84
CA LYS A 55 -13.90 -12.26 -1.93
C LYS A 55 -12.70 -11.35 -1.57
N LYS A 56 -11.48 -11.90 -1.65
CA LYS A 56 -10.26 -11.08 -1.61
C LYS A 56 -10.09 -10.38 -2.97
N ILE A 57 -9.75 -9.10 -2.95
CA ILE A 57 -9.59 -8.25 -4.13
C ILE A 57 -8.18 -7.66 -4.08
N PRO A 58 -7.39 -7.69 -5.18
CA PRO A 58 -6.00 -7.23 -5.16
C PRO A 58 -5.85 -5.70 -5.17
N THR A 59 -6.94 -4.95 -5.23
CA THR A 59 -6.91 -3.49 -5.25
C THR A 59 -6.28 -2.90 -3.99
N HIS A 60 -5.58 -1.78 -4.16
CA HIS A 60 -4.96 -0.99 -3.07
C HIS A 60 -4.00 -1.77 -2.16
N GLY A 61 -3.37 -2.83 -2.69
CA GLY A 61 -2.48 -3.69 -1.90
C GLY A 61 -3.20 -4.76 -1.08
N GLY A 62 -4.48 -5.02 -1.38
CA GLY A 62 -5.30 -6.07 -0.78
C GLY A 62 -6.52 -5.54 -0.04
N SER A 63 -7.68 -5.78 -0.64
CA SER A 63 -9.01 -5.45 -0.11
C SER A 63 -9.81 -6.73 0.15
N VAL A 64 -10.81 -6.62 0.99
CA VAL A 64 -11.83 -7.65 1.17
C VAL A 64 -13.20 -7.11 0.79
N ARG A 65 -13.90 -7.84 -0.09
CA ARG A 65 -15.28 -7.56 -0.45
C ARG A 65 -16.19 -8.56 0.22
N VAL A 66 -17.10 -8.06 1.05
CA VAL A 66 -18.13 -8.88 1.71
C VAL A 66 -19.48 -8.64 1.06
N TYR A 67 -20.25 -9.70 0.96
CA TYR A 67 -21.63 -9.71 0.51
C TYR A 67 -22.49 -10.14 1.69
N ALA A 68 -23.45 -9.33 2.08
CA ALA A 68 -24.31 -9.61 3.21
C ALA A 68 -25.80 -9.50 2.82
N ALA A 69 -26.62 -10.27 3.48
CA ALA A 69 -28.07 -10.24 3.35
C ALA A 69 -28.73 -10.24 4.73
N LYS A 70 -30.05 -10.04 4.79
CA LYS A 70 -30.78 -10.25 6.05
C LYS A 70 -30.56 -11.68 6.53
N LYS A 71 -30.30 -11.82 7.83
CA LYS A 71 -30.01 -13.12 8.48
C LYS A 71 -31.05 -14.18 8.10
N GLY A 72 -30.56 -15.35 7.68
CA GLY A 72 -31.38 -16.49 7.28
C GLY A 72 -32.11 -16.36 5.94
N LYS A 73 -31.86 -15.30 5.14
CA LYS A 73 -32.53 -15.10 3.84
C LYS A 73 -31.75 -15.64 2.65
N ARG A 74 -30.48 -15.95 2.81
CA ARG A 74 -29.61 -16.45 1.72
C ARG A 74 -28.68 -17.54 2.26
N THR A 75 -28.28 -18.45 1.41
CA THR A 75 -27.30 -19.49 1.74
C THR A 75 -25.90 -18.86 1.93
N VAL A 76 -25.27 -19.16 3.06
CA VAL A 76 -23.88 -18.77 3.34
C VAL A 76 -22.93 -19.68 2.57
N ARG A 77 -22.04 -19.09 1.77
CA ARG A 77 -21.05 -19.83 0.98
C ARG A 77 -19.88 -20.28 1.86
N PRO A 78 -19.22 -21.41 1.53
CA PRO A 78 -18.05 -21.92 2.26
C PRO A 78 -16.89 -20.93 2.39
N THR A 79 -16.75 -20.00 1.44
CA THR A 79 -15.72 -18.92 1.47
C THR A 79 -15.75 -18.10 2.74
N VAL A 80 -16.91 -17.90 3.36
CA VAL A 80 -17.01 -17.16 4.63
C VAL A 80 -16.26 -17.89 5.72
N GLN A 81 -16.57 -19.18 5.91
CA GLN A 81 -15.94 -19.98 6.96
C GLN A 81 -14.44 -20.21 6.70
N GLN A 82 -14.05 -20.36 5.43
CA GLN A 82 -12.64 -20.48 5.05
C GLN A 82 -11.83 -19.26 5.48
N VAL A 83 -12.33 -18.04 5.18
CA VAL A 83 -11.65 -16.80 5.57
C VAL A 83 -11.62 -16.62 7.08
N LEU A 84 -12.75 -16.86 7.79
CA LEU A 84 -12.81 -16.76 9.23
C LEU A 84 -11.84 -17.73 9.93
N ASN A 85 -11.67 -18.94 9.41
CA ASN A 85 -10.71 -19.90 9.96
C ASN A 85 -9.26 -19.46 9.71
N ALA A 86 -8.95 -18.94 8.52
CA ALA A 86 -7.63 -18.40 8.22
C ALA A 86 -7.26 -17.20 9.11
N GLU A 87 -8.20 -16.29 9.36
CA GLU A 87 -7.96 -15.12 10.22
C GLU A 87 -7.57 -15.48 11.66
N LYS A 88 -8.01 -16.62 12.20
CA LYS A 88 -7.64 -17.07 13.55
C LYS A 88 -6.13 -17.22 13.75
N THR A 89 -5.42 -17.59 12.70
CA THR A 89 -3.94 -17.73 12.72
C THR A 89 -3.24 -16.48 12.20
N GLN A 90 -3.83 -15.81 11.20
CA GLN A 90 -3.26 -14.62 10.57
C GLN A 90 -3.37 -13.36 11.45
N ILE A 91 -4.39 -13.27 12.33
CA ILE A 91 -4.58 -12.15 13.26
C ILE A 91 -4.44 -12.68 14.68
N SER A 92 -3.22 -12.62 15.21
CA SER A 92 -2.87 -13.08 16.55
C SER A 92 -1.85 -12.12 17.17
N ASP A 93 -1.68 -12.16 18.49
CA ASP A 93 -0.64 -11.37 19.18
C ASP A 93 0.74 -11.57 18.54
N GLY A 94 1.05 -12.80 18.13
CA GLY A 94 2.30 -13.13 17.47
C GLY A 94 2.43 -12.45 16.10
N SER A 95 1.37 -12.41 15.30
CA SER A 95 1.38 -11.74 13.99
C SER A 95 1.48 -10.22 14.12
N LEU A 96 0.80 -9.63 15.12
CA LEU A 96 0.87 -8.20 15.41
C LEU A 96 2.27 -7.78 15.89
N ARG A 97 2.91 -8.58 16.74
CA ARG A 97 4.30 -8.33 17.15
C ARG A 97 5.26 -8.42 15.96
N ARG A 98 5.13 -9.46 15.13
CA ARG A 98 5.93 -9.56 13.89
C ARG A 98 5.71 -8.39 12.95
N PHE A 99 4.48 -7.92 12.79
CA PHE A 99 4.19 -6.73 12.00
C PHE A 99 4.92 -5.51 12.56
N ARG A 100 4.82 -5.23 13.87
CA ARG A 100 5.54 -4.14 14.53
C ARG A 100 7.06 -4.22 14.25
N ASP A 101 7.65 -5.40 14.42
CA ASP A 101 9.09 -5.58 14.25
C ASP A 101 9.51 -5.38 12.78
N LYS A 102 8.71 -5.89 11.82
CA LYS A 102 8.91 -5.64 10.39
C LYS A 102 8.76 -4.18 10.01
N VAL A 103 7.82 -3.44 10.60
CA VAL A 103 7.66 -1.99 10.39
C VAL A 103 8.93 -1.24 10.79
N VAL A 104 9.49 -1.56 11.97
CA VAL A 104 10.75 -0.95 12.44
C VAL A 104 11.91 -1.31 11.49
N GLN A 105 12.03 -2.58 11.10
CA GLN A 105 13.08 -3.04 10.17
C GLN A 105 12.96 -2.37 8.80
N SER A 106 11.74 -2.25 8.28
CA SER A 106 11.48 -1.55 7.01
C SER A 106 11.88 -0.08 7.07
N LYS A 107 11.51 0.61 8.16
CA LYS A 107 11.88 2.02 8.41
C LYS A 107 13.40 2.18 8.38
N THR A 108 14.12 1.44 9.22
CA THR A 108 15.57 1.58 9.36
C THR A 108 16.30 1.15 8.09
N GLY A 109 15.82 0.09 7.43
CA GLY A 109 16.39 -0.39 6.16
C GLY A 109 16.23 0.61 5.02
N LEU A 110 15.06 1.23 4.88
CA LEU A 110 14.83 2.25 3.84
C LEU A 110 15.69 3.48 4.08
N HIS A 111 15.72 3.97 5.32
CA HIS A 111 16.52 5.12 5.69
C HIS A 111 18.01 4.88 5.43
N ALA A 112 18.55 3.70 5.83
CA ALA A 112 19.94 3.34 5.60
C ALA A 112 20.26 3.25 4.10
N LEU A 113 19.41 2.57 3.31
CA LEU A 113 19.57 2.43 1.86
C LEU A 113 19.67 3.79 1.17
N LEU A 114 18.74 4.71 1.48
CA LEU A 114 18.71 6.04 0.88
C LEU A 114 19.91 6.90 1.29
N ASN A 115 20.30 6.85 2.56
CA ASN A 115 21.50 7.53 3.02
C ASN A 115 22.79 7.06 2.34
N ASP A 116 22.92 5.75 2.10
CA ASP A 116 24.07 5.19 1.41
C ASP A 116 24.13 5.64 -0.06
N ILE A 117 22.97 5.78 -0.71
CA ILE A 117 22.86 6.37 -2.05
C ILE A 117 23.32 7.84 -2.00
N LYS A 118 22.84 8.62 -1.06
CA LYS A 118 23.20 10.05 -0.94
C LYS A 118 24.68 10.26 -0.63
N LYS A 119 25.29 9.40 0.21
CA LYS A 119 26.74 9.45 0.49
C LYS A 119 27.60 9.26 -0.76
N ARG A 120 27.08 8.56 -1.78
CA ARG A 120 27.75 8.41 -3.09
C ARG A 120 27.53 9.60 -4.02
N GLY A 121 26.81 10.64 -3.57
CA GLY A 121 26.46 11.80 -4.38
C GLY A 121 25.37 11.54 -5.43
N GLU A 122 24.65 10.43 -5.32
CA GLU A 122 23.61 10.03 -6.29
C GLU A 122 22.25 10.67 -5.94
N LYS A 123 21.50 11.06 -6.96
CA LYS A 123 20.18 11.69 -6.80
C LYS A 123 19.09 10.63 -6.66
N VAL A 124 18.12 10.92 -5.76
CA VAL A 124 16.92 10.12 -5.55
C VAL A 124 15.69 10.99 -5.77
N TYR A 125 14.93 10.72 -6.82
CA TYR A 125 13.60 11.29 -7.01
C TYR A 125 12.54 10.30 -6.56
N ALA A 126 11.52 10.74 -5.83
CA ALA A 126 10.39 9.88 -5.51
C ALA A 126 9.28 10.03 -6.55
N VAL A 127 8.56 8.98 -6.87
CA VAL A 127 7.53 8.96 -7.91
C VAL A 127 6.16 8.66 -7.32
N GLY A 128 5.21 9.57 -7.60
CA GLY A 128 3.86 9.60 -7.08
C GLY A 128 3.76 10.31 -5.73
N ALA A 129 2.69 11.07 -5.55
CA ALA A 129 2.38 11.76 -4.29
C ALA A 129 1.00 11.34 -3.74
N PRO A 130 0.71 10.01 -3.57
CA PRO A 130 -0.53 9.60 -2.93
C PRO A 130 -0.53 10.01 -1.45
N SER A 131 -1.70 10.08 -0.81
CA SER A 131 -1.82 10.47 0.60
C SER A 131 -0.94 9.61 1.52
N ARG A 132 -0.81 8.32 1.23
CA ARG A 132 0.06 7.38 1.95
C ARG A 132 1.55 7.73 1.91
N ALA A 133 1.99 8.45 0.88
CA ALA A 133 3.38 8.87 0.74
C ALA A 133 3.85 9.74 1.91
N SER A 134 2.98 10.63 2.40
CA SER A 134 3.29 11.48 3.55
C SER A 134 3.56 10.65 4.81
N THR A 135 2.79 9.58 5.04
CA THR A 135 3.00 8.67 6.18
C THR A 135 4.37 7.98 6.06
N LEU A 136 4.68 7.41 4.89
CA LEU A 136 5.96 6.75 4.66
C LEU A 136 7.14 7.70 4.89
N ILE A 137 7.13 8.85 4.23
CA ILE A 137 8.20 9.86 4.27
C ILE A 137 8.43 10.35 5.70
N ASN A 138 7.38 10.79 6.39
CA ASN A 138 7.50 11.31 7.75
C ASN A 138 7.89 10.22 8.76
N TYR A 139 7.30 9.03 8.67
CA TYR A 139 7.61 7.94 9.60
C TYR A 139 9.05 7.43 9.45
N VAL A 140 9.55 7.35 8.22
CA VAL A 140 10.95 6.97 7.96
C VAL A 140 11.90 8.07 8.38
N GLY A 141 11.48 9.33 8.36
CA GLY A 141 12.30 10.51 8.65
C GLY A 141 13.09 10.96 7.42
N LEU A 142 12.42 10.97 6.26
CA LEU A 142 13.02 11.43 5.01
C LEU A 142 12.76 12.93 4.83
N ASP A 143 13.78 13.64 4.39
CA ASP A 143 13.76 15.08 4.12
C ASP A 143 14.35 15.40 2.74
N ASP A 144 14.47 16.68 2.41
CA ASP A 144 15.06 17.18 1.17
C ASP A 144 16.58 16.97 1.06
N GLY A 145 17.26 16.62 2.15
CA GLY A 145 18.62 16.12 2.13
C GLY A 145 18.76 14.70 1.59
N ILE A 146 17.67 13.91 1.67
CA ILE A 146 17.65 12.49 1.25
C ILE A 146 16.88 12.30 -0.07
N ILE A 147 15.72 12.93 -0.21
CA ILE A 147 14.89 12.90 -1.42
C ILE A 147 14.92 14.28 -2.07
N ASP A 148 15.47 14.38 -3.27
CA ASP A 148 15.61 15.67 -3.96
C ASP A 148 14.25 16.28 -4.36
N CYS A 149 13.26 15.47 -4.73
CA CYS A 149 11.89 15.88 -5.01
C CYS A 149 10.93 14.69 -5.06
N VAL A 150 9.63 14.97 -4.98
CA VAL A 150 8.55 14.03 -5.31
C VAL A 150 7.95 14.44 -6.65
N LEU A 151 7.76 13.48 -7.54
CA LEU A 151 7.24 13.70 -8.88
C LEU A 151 5.77 13.28 -8.97
N GLU A 152 4.97 14.10 -9.63
CA GLU A 152 3.54 13.85 -9.84
C GLU A 152 3.16 14.06 -11.30
N ILE A 153 2.10 13.39 -11.73
CA ILE A 153 1.61 13.47 -13.11
C ILE A 153 1.20 14.90 -13.48
N GLN A 154 1.40 15.27 -14.72
CA GLN A 154 1.02 16.58 -15.25
C GLN A 154 -0.44 16.93 -14.94
N GLY A 155 -0.66 18.17 -14.55
CA GLY A 155 -1.99 18.67 -14.20
C GLY A 155 -2.44 18.38 -12.76
N SER A 156 -1.63 17.68 -11.97
CA SER A 156 -1.92 17.50 -10.55
C SER A 156 -1.83 18.83 -9.78
N TYR A 157 -2.83 19.12 -8.96
CA TYR A 157 -2.86 20.31 -8.08
C TYR A 157 -1.77 20.31 -6.99
N LYS A 158 -1.04 19.20 -6.84
CA LYS A 158 0.05 19.04 -5.87
C LYS A 158 1.36 19.63 -6.38
N ILE A 159 1.52 19.78 -7.70
CA ILE A 159 2.72 20.38 -8.30
C ILE A 159 2.90 21.81 -7.79
N GLY A 160 4.14 22.17 -7.45
CA GLY A 160 4.50 23.47 -6.85
C GLY A 160 4.23 23.58 -5.35
N LYS A 161 3.82 22.48 -4.70
CA LYS A 161 3.66 22.37 -3.25
C LYS A 161 4.77 21.52 -2.65
N TYR A 162 4.70 21.30 -1.35
CA TYR A 162 5.61 20.44 -0.60
C TYR A 162 4.87 19.22 -0.07
N VAL A 163 5.61 18.13 0.14
CA VAL A 163 5.07 16.97 0.86
C VAL A 163 4.73 17.40 2.29
N PRO A 164 3.51 17.15 2.77
CA PRO A 164 3.10 17.55 4.11
C PRO A 164 4.08 17.10 5.20
N GLY A 165 4.50 18.03 6.07
CA GLY A 165 5.46 17.77 7.15
C GLY A 165 6.93 17.81 6.71
N THR A 166 7.23 18.21 5.48
CA THR A 166 8.60 18.29 4.95
C THR A 166 8.82 19.52 4.08
N THR A 167 10.07 19.75 3.66
CA THR A 167 10.48 20.74 2.65
C THR A 167 10.70 20.10 1.27
N ILE A 168 10.37 18.83 1.07
CA ILE A 168 10.52 18.13 -0.21
C ILE A 168 9.53 18.69 -1.23
N PRO A 169 9.99 19.29 -2.35
CA PRO A 169 9.09 19.87 -3.34
C PRO A 169 8.40 18.80 -4.19
N VAL A 170 7.15 19.08 -4.58
CA VAL A 170 6.40 18.25 -5.55
C VAL A 170 6.53 18.91 -6.92
N LEU A 171 7.14 18.19 -7.86
CA LEU A 171 7.43 18.64 -9.21
C LEU A 171 6.75 17.76 -10.25
N GLU A 172 6.86 18.15 -11.53
CA GLU A 172 6.26 17.41 -12.64
C GLU A 172 7.04 16.14 -12.99
N GLU A 173 6.33 15.04 -13.31
CA GLU A 173 6.92 13.72 -13.62
C GLU A 173 7.91 13.77 -14.81
N SER A 174 7.75 14.71 -15.75
CA SER A 174 8.67 14.93 -16.87
C SER A 174 10.13 15.07 -16.42
N LYS A 175 10.38 15.62 -15.22
CA LYS A 175 11.73 15.75 -14.66
C LYS A 175 12.44 14.42 -14.44
N LEU A 176 11.70 13.32 -14.27
CA LEU A 176 12.31 12.00 -14.15
C LEU A 176 13.11 11.64 -15.43
N VAL A 177 12.58 12.01 -16.59
CA VAL A 177 13.17 11.73 -17.89
C VAL A 177 14.20 12.79 -18.31
N THR A 178 13.97 14.05 -17.99
CA THR A 178 14.92 15.12 -18.34
C THR A 178 16.17 15.10 -17.48
N ASP A 179 16.04 14.85 -16.20
CA ASP A 179 17.14 14.93 -15.23
C ASP A 179 17.86 13.58 -15.03
N GLN A 180 17.23 12.46 -15.38
CA GLN A 180 17.78 11.11 -15.28
C GLN A 180 18.46 10.84 -13.92
N PRO A 181 17.76 10.96 -12.76
CA PRO A 181 18.34 10.62 -11.47
C PRO A 181 18.78 9.15 -11.44
N ALA A 182 19.76 8.82 -10.60
CA ALA A 182 20.21 7.44 -10.46
C ALA A 182 19.12 6.50 -9.95
N TYR A 183 18.23 7.03 -9.10
CA TYR A 183 17.17 6.22 -8.47
C TYR A 183 15.80 6.92 -8.47
N ALA A 184 14.76 6.10 -8.65
CA ALA A 184 13.36 6.48 -8.50
C ALA A 184 12.73 5.69 -7.34
N LEU A 185 12.44 6.35 -6.21
CA LEU A 185 11.70 5.76 -5.08
C LEU A 185 10.20 5.72 -5.40
N LEU A 186 9.62 4.53 -5.49
CA LEU A 186 8.21 4.37 -5.82
C LEU A 186 7.32 4.54 -4.58
N LEU A 187 6.64 5.68 -4.45
CA LEU A 187 5.72 5.93 -3.34
C LEU A 187 4.34 5.26 -3.57
N SER A 188 4.00 4.95 -4.82
CA SER A 188 2.87 4.08 -5.19
C SER A 188 3.34 2.63 -5.41
N TRP A 189 4.15 2.13 -4.51
CA TRP A 189 4.86 0.85 -4.62
C TRP A 189 3.96 -0.37 -4.83
N HIS A 190 2.71 -0.34 -4.34
CA HIS A 190 1.72 -1.42 -4.49
C HIS A 190 1.27 -1.66 -5.94
N ILE A 191 1.65 -0.77 -6.86
CA ILE A 191 1.48 -0.92 -8.31
C ILE A 191 2.83 -0.83 -9.03
N ALA A 192 3.92 -1.20 -8.36
CA ALA A 192 5.27 -1.12 -8.93
C ALA A 192 5.41 -1.94 -10.23
N SER A 193 4.77 -3.10 -10.29
CA SER A 193 4.72 -3.95 -11.49
C SER A 193 4.11 -3.26 -12.72
N GLU A 194 3.22 -2.29 -12.50
CA GLU A 194 2.64 -1.47 -13.58
C GLU A 194 3.42 -0.18 -13.84
N LEU A 195 3.97 0.44 -12.78
CA LEU A 195 4.67 1.73 -12.90
C LEU A 195 6.03 1.59 -13.56
N ILE A 196 6.81 0.57 -13.21
CA ILE A 196 8.15 0.38 -13.75
C ILE A 196 8.16 0.29 -15.27
N PRO A 197 7.34 -0.56 -15.94
CA PRO A 197 7.29 -0.58 -17.41
C PRO A 197 6.87 0.76 -18.01
N LYS A 198 5.91 1.47 -17.40
CA LYS A 198 5.44 2.76 -17.88
C LYS A 198 6.54 3.83 -17.83
N LEU A 199 7.27 3.91 -16.72
CA LEU A 199 8.34 4.90 -16.54
C LEU A 199 9.55 4.58 -17.41
N THR A 200 9.88 3.30 -17.59
CA THR A 200 10.92 2.84 -18.50
C THR A 200 10.55 3.17 -19.97
N ALA A 201 9.30 2.92 -20.36
CA ALA A 201 8.82 3.26 -21.70
C ALA A 201 8.81 4.78 -21.97
N LYS A 202 8.62 5.61 -20.94
CA LYS A 202 8.77 7.08 -21.02
C LYS A 202 10.22 7.53 -21.16
N GLY A 203 11.21 6.64 -20.99
CA GLY A 203 12.63 6.92 -21.18
C GLY A 203 13.46 7.03 -19.91
N PHE A 204 12.94 6.71 -18.73
CA PHE A 204 13.74 6.63 -17.51
C PHE A 204 14.70 5.42 -17.57
N ARG A 205 15.98 5.64 -17.25
CA ARG A 205 17.05 4.63 -17.36
C ARG A 205 17.71 4.27 -16.02
N GLY A 206 17.36 4.99 -14.95
CA GLY A 206 17.85 4.70 -13.59
C GLY A 206 17.22 3.45 -12.98
N LYS A 207 17.58 3.17 -11.74
CA LYS A 207 17.04 2.06 -10.97
C LYS A 207 15.82 2.48 -10.14
N PHE A 208 14.98 1.53 -9.80
CA PHE A 208 13.81 1.78 -8.97
C PHE A 208 14.07 1.29 -7.55
N ILE A 209 13.49 2.00 -6.57
CA ILE A 209 13.48 1.57 -5.17
C ILE A 209 12.03 1.27 -4.80
N VAL A 210 11.76 0.02 -4.39
CA VAL A 210 10.48 -0.40 -3.83
C VAL A 210 10.62 -0.41 -2.32
N PRO A 211 9.90 0.47 -1.58
CA PRO A 211 10.14 0.69 -0.16
C PRO A 211 9.60 -0.42 0.75
N LEU A 212 8.51 -1.08 0.36
CA LEU A 212 7.78 -2.05 1.19
C LEU A 212 7.55 -3.38 0.45
N PRO A 213 7.38 -4.50 1.17
CA PRO A 213 7.54 -4.66 2.63
C PRO A 213 8.99 -4.57 3.09
N ASN A 214 9.95 -4.92 2.24
CA ASN A 214 11.38 -4.81 2.46
C ASN A 214 11.98 -3.87 1.42
N PRO A 215 12.69 -2.83 1.81
CA PRO A 215 13.31 -1.88 0.89
C PRO A 215 14.30 -2.60 -0.03
N ARG A 216 14.16 -2.40 -1.34
CA ARG A 216 15.00 -3.02 -2.34
C ARG A 216 15.15 -2.18 -3.60
N ILE A 217 16.29 -2.33 -4.25
CA ILE A 217 16.56 -1.78 -5.58
C ILE A 217 16.17 -2.83 -6.61
N VAL A 218 15.47 -2.41 -7.65
CA VAL A 218 15.08 -3.25 -8.79
C VAL A 218 15.37 -2.53 -10.09
N SER A 219 15.75 -3.29 -11.13
CA SER A 219 16.05 -2.75 -12.46
C SER A 219 14.93 -3.03 -13.47
N SER A 220 14.02 -3.95 -13.14
CA SER A 220 12.91 -4.35 -14.03
C SER A 220 11.65 -4.74 -13.26
N ALA A 221 10.52 -4.76 -13.96
CA ALA A 221 9.25 -5.22 -13.40
C ALA A 221 9.25 -6.73 -13.07
N THR A 222 10.03 -7.52 -13.77
CA THR A 222 10.15 -8.97 -13.55
C THR A 222 10.69 -9.27 -12.14
N GLU A 223 11.64 -8.47 -11.67
CA GLU A 223 12.19 -8.60 -10.30
C GLU A 223 11.14 -8.31 -9.22
N VAL A 224 10.15 -7.46 -9.51
CA VAL A 224 9.03 -7.17 -8.58
C VAL A 224 8.09 -8.36 -8.50
N SER A 225 7.67 -8.91 -9.65
CA SER A 225 6.69 -10.00 -9.73
C SER A 225 7.16 -11.30 -9.06
N HIS A 226 8.46 -11.62 -9.13
CA HIS A 226 9.02 -12.80 -8.46
C HIS A 226 8.92 -12.72 -6.94
N VAL A 227 8.96 -11.53 -6.36
CA VAL A 227 8.87 -11.35 -4.90
C VAL A 227 7.42 -11.34 -4.43
N GLU A 228 6.50 -10.81 -5.24
CA GLU A 228 5.06 -10.87 -4.95
C GLU A 228 4.54 -12.31 -4.98
N ALA A 229 5.02 -13.13 -5.91
CA ALA A 229 4.69 -14.55 -6.00
C ALA A 229 5.29 -15.40 -4.86
N ALA A 230 6.44 -15.00 -4.31
CA ALA A 230 7.07 -15.68 -3.17
C ALA A 230 6.45 -15.30 -1.81
N ALA A 231 5.66 -14.25 -1.76
CA ALA A 231 4.99 -13.74 -0.55
C ALA A 231 3.49 -14.14 -0.48
N ALA A 232 2.94 -14.77 -1.53
CA ALA A 232 1.56 -15.24 -1.64
C ALA A 232 1.42 -16.70 -1.28
#